data_2b7e4b7d24e136b480964e608bd67dff
#
_entry.id   2b7e4b7d24e136b480964e608bd67dff
#
_cell.length_a   1.000
_cell.length_b   1.000
_cell.length_c   1.000
_cell.angle_alpha   90.00
_cell.angle_beta   90.00
_cell.angle_gamma   90.00
#
_symmetry.space_group_name_H-M   'P 1'
#
loop_
_entity.id
_entity.type
_entity.pdbx_description
1 polymer ?
#
loop_
_entity_poly.entity_id
_entity_poly.type
_entity_poly.pdbx_seq_one_letter_code
_entity_poly.pdbx_strand_id
1 'polypeptide(L)'
;MFEKILIANRGEIALRILRACRELGVKTVVVHSEADREAKYVRLADESVCIGPATPRDSYLNMPALISAAEVTDAEAIHPGYGFLSENADFAERVEKSGFVFIGPRPESIRTMGDKVSAKQAMIAAGVPVVPGSGGALPDDPKEIMRIAADVGYPVIIKAAGGGGGRGMRVVYTEAALLNAVAMTRTEAGAAFNNPGVYLEKFLENPRHIEIQVLADGEGKAVWLGERDCSMQRRHQKIIEEAPAPGIDRELVERIGERCAEACRQMRYRGAGTFEFLYENGEFFFIEMNTRIQVEHTITEMITGIDLVQQQLRIAAGEKFTLRQRDIHLHGHAIECRINAEDPYKFTPSPGKITNWHTPGGPGVRMDSHVFTGYTVPPFYDSMIAKLIAYGDDRHQAIMRMDIALSEMIVEGVHTNIPLHRELMQDARFVAGGTSIHYLEQKLAART
;
A
#
# COMPACT_ATOMS: atom_id res chain seq x y z
N MET A 1 -24.46 -7.82 -10.80
CA MET A 1 -23.46 -6.77 -11.12
C MET A 1 -24.15 -5.42 -11.07
N PHE A 2 -23.47 -4.35 -10.69
CA PHE A 2 -24.00 -2.99 -10.66
C PHE A 2 -24.27 -2.46 -12.08
N GLU A 3 -25.24 -1.56 -12.22
CA GLU A 3 -25.46 -0.81 -13.48
C GLU A 3 -24.54 0.40 -13.54
N LYS A 4 -24.35 1.12 -12.41
CA LYS A 4 -23.53 2.33 -12.32
C LYS A 4 -22.83 2.46 -10.96
N ILE A 5 -21.56 2.82 -10.98
CA ILE A 5 -20.78 3.10 -9.77
C ILE A 5 -20.14 4.48 -9.80
N LEU A 6 -19.93 5.06 -8.61
CA LEU A 6 -19.13 6.27 -8.43
C LEU A 6 -17.71 5.91 -8.02
N ILE A 7 -16.72 6.51 -8.68
CA ILE A 7 -15.29 6.38 -8.36
C ILE A 7 -14.89 7.59 -7.51
N ALA A 8 -14.72 7.36 -6.20
CA ALA A 8 -14.38 8.39 -5.21
C ALA A 8 -12.85 8.55 -5.08
N ASN A 9 -12.18 8.72 -6.20
CA ASN A 9 -10.73 8.90 -6.26
C ASN A 9 -10.31 9.64 -7.54
N ARG A 10 -9.01 9.85 -7.71
CA ARG A 10 -8.39 10.56 -8.83
C ARG A 10 -7.19 9.81 -9.39
N GLY A 11 -6.59 10.38 -10.42
CA GLY A 11 -5.29 9.91 -10.91
C GLY A 11 -5.39 8.58 -11.66
N GLU A 12 -4.31 7.81 -11.59
CA GLU A 12 -4.22 6.54 -12.31
C GLU A 12 -5.20 5.50 -11.79
N ILE A 13 -5.48 5.51 -10.46
CA ILE A 13 -6.40 4.54 -9.87
C ILE A 13 -7.86 4.79 -10.31
N ALA A 14 -8.27 6.04 -10.47
CA ALA A 14 -9.59 6.33 -11.03
C ALA A 14 -9.72 5.77 -12.45
N LEU A 15 -8.69 5.94 -13.28
CA LEU A 15 -8.66 5.36 -14.62
C LEU A 15 -8.61 3.82 -14.60
N ARG A 16 -7.87 3.22 -13.65
CA ARG A 16 -7.79 1.76 -13.49
C ARG A 16 -9.16 1.15 -13.15
N ILE A 17 -9.88 1.77 -12.20
CA ILE A 17 -11.24 1.34 -11.83
C ILE A 17 -12.20 1.52 -13.00
N LEU A 18 -12.14 2.65 -13.69
CA LEU A 18 -12.96 2.92 -14.87
C LEU A 18 -12.77 1.84 -15.96
N ARG A 19 -11.53 1.41 -16.21
CA ARG A 19 -11.24 0.33 -17.16
C ARG A 19 -11.90 -0.99 -16.74
N ALA A 20 -11.77 -1.37 -15.46
CA ALA A 20 -12.40 -2.59 -14.95
C ALA A 20 -13.92 -2.54 -15.05
N CYS A 21 -14.54 -1.40 -14.77
CA CYS A 21 -15.98 -1.21 -14.92
C CYS A 21 -16.43 -1.37 -16.37
N ARG A 22 -15.71 -0.76 -17.31
CA ARG A 22 -16.04 -0.89 -18.75
C ARG A 22 -15.96 -2.32 -19.25
N GLU A 23 -14.95 -3.08 -18.83
CA GLU A 23 -14.83 -4.50 -19.19
C GLU A 23 -15.98 -5.35 -18.61
N LEU A 24 -16.55 -4.94 -17.49
CA LEU A 24 -17.72 -5.58 -16.86
C LEU A 24 -19.06 -5.02 -17.34
N GLY A 25 -19.05 -4.04 -18.25
CA GLY A 25 -20.29 -3.39 -18.73
C GLY A 25 -20.94 -2.45 -17.71
N VAL A 26 -20.21 -2.00 -16.70
CA VAL A 26 -20.69 -1.11 -15.63
C VAL A 26 -20.41 0.34 -16.01
N LYS A 27 -21.43 1.21 -15.95
CA LYS A 27 -21.27 2.65 -16.16
C LYS A 27 -20.53 3.30 -15.00
N THR A 28 -19.82 4.38 -15.30
CA THR A 28 -18.97 5.07 -14.32
C THR A 28 -19.34 6.53 -14.15
N VAL A 29 -19.44 6.96 -12.90
CA VAL A 29 -19.41 8.35 -12.50
C VAL A 29 -18.05 8.62 -11.87
N VAL A 30 -17.27 9.56 -12.37
CA VAL A 30 -16.05 9.99 -11.71
C VAL A 30 -16.26 11.32 -11.02
N VAL A 31 -15.72 11.45 -9.83
CA VAL A 31 -15.63 12.75 -9.17
C VAL A 31 -14.31 13.43 -9.52
N HIS A 32 -14.31 14.75 -9.52
CA HIS A 32 -13.09 15.52 -9.71
C HIS A 32 -13.13 16.85 -8.93
N SER A 33 -11.98 17.32 -8.50
CA SER A 33 -11.82 18.70 -8.08
C SER A 33 -11.73 19.64 -9.29
N GLU A 34 -11.78 20.94 -9.06
CA GLU A 34 -11.56 21.92 -10.13
C GLU A 34 -10.20 21.73 -10.83
N ALA A 35 -9.15 21.33 -10.09
CA ALA A 35 -7.81 21.10 -10.63
C ALA A 35 -7.74 19.88 -11.57
N ASP A 36 -8.61 18.90 -11.38
CA ASP A 36 -8.61 17.66 -12.16
C ASP A 36 -9.64 17.66 -13.31
N ARG A 37 -10.35 18.78 -13.55
CA ARG A 37 -11.44 18.88 -14.55
C ARG A 37 -11.04 18.35 -15.93
N GLU A 38 -9.80 18.57 -16.34
CA GLU A 38 -9.30 18.18 -17.66
C GLU A 38 -8.58 16.81 -17.65
N ALA A 39 -8.63 16.08 -16.54
CA ALA A 39 -7.96 14.78 -16.44
C ALA A 39 -8.57 13.74 -17.37
N LYS A 40 -7.72 12.80 -17.85
CA LYS A 40 -8.13 11.76 -18.81
C LYS A 40 -9.33 10.94 -18.33
N TYR A 41 -9.35 10.54 -17.07
CA TYR A 41 -10.45 9.73 -16.52
C TYR A 41 -11.77 10.49 -16.48
N VAL A 42 -11.75 11.82 -16.30
CA VAL A 42 -12.95 12.66 -16.36
C VAL A 42 -13.55 12.67 -17.78
N ARG A 43 -12.70 12.78 -18.81
CA ARG A 43 -13.14 12.76 -20.22
C ARG A 43 -13.64 11.39 -20.68
N LEU A 44 -13.18 10.32 -20.04
CA LEU A 44 -13.49 8.94 -20.42
C LEU A 44 -14.68 8.36 -19.66
N ALA A 45 -15.08 8.91 -18.53
CA ALA A 45 -16.21 8.45 -17.75
C ALA A 45 -17.53 8.68 -18.48
N ASP A 46 -18.56 7.91 -18.12
CA ASP A 46 -19.92 8.11 -18.65
C ASP A 46 -20.52 9.41 -18.09
N GLU A 47 -20.25 9.70 -16.81
CA GLU A 47 -20.64 10.93 -16.13
C GLU A 47 -19.51 11.45 -15.24
N SER A 48 -19.50 12.75 -14.95
CA SER A 48 -18.54 13.34 -14.02
C SER A 48 -19.16 14.43 -13.17
N VAL A 49 -18.71 14.54 -11.91
CA VAL A 49 -19.21 15.54 -10.95
C VAL A 49 -18.02 16.30 -10.35
N CYS A 50 -18.06 17.62 -10.44
CA CYS A 50 -17.11 18.46 -9.71
C CYS A 50 -17.53 18.53 -8.24
N ILE A 51 -16.65 18.09 -7.35
CA ILE A 51 -16.92 17.98 -5.90
C ILE A 51 -16.30 19.10 -5.07
N GLY A 52 -15.67 20.10 -5.70
CA GLY A 52 -15.10 21.24 -4.99
C GLY A 52 -13.78 21.74 -5.54
N PRO A 53 -13.11 22.65 -4.81
CA PRO A 53 -11.84 23.25 -5.21
C PRO A 53 -10.69 22.24 -5.18
N ALA A 54 -9.49 22.66 -5.57
CA ALA A 54 -8.31 21.81 -5.69
C ALA A 54 -7.87 21.15 -4.36
N THR A 55 -8.13 21.77 -3.22
CA THR A 55 -7.72 21.30 -1.90
C THR A 55 -8.38 19.94 -1.57
N PRO A 56 -7.64 18.89 -1.21
CA PRO A 56 -8.22 17.58 -0.90
C PRO A 56 -9.30 17.62 0.18
N ARG A 57 -9.11 18.43 1.22
CA ARG A 57 -10.06 18.60 2.33
C ARG A 57 -11.44 19.04 1.85
N ASP A 58 -11.48 19.90 0.84
CA ASP A 58 -12.71 20.55 0.36
C ASP A 58 -13.29 19.81 -0.86
N SER A 59 -12.66 18.72 -1.30
CA SER A 59 -13.04 17.89 -2.45
C SER A 59 -13.01 16.40 -2.13
N TYR A 60 -11.89 15.70 -2.37
CA TYR A 60 -11.78 14.23 -2.23
C TYR A 60 -11.92 13.71 -0.80
N LEU A 61 -11.75 14.56 0.22
CA LEU A 61 -12.01 14.23 1.62
C LEU A 61 -13.36 14.76 2.13
N ASN A 62 -14.16 15.38 1.27
CA ASN A 62 -15.48 15.90 1.61
C ASN A 62 -16.54 14.79 1.45
N MET A 63 -16.80 14.04 2.54
CA MET A 63 -17.77 12.94 2.54
C MET A 63 -19.17 13.35 2.06
N PRO A 64 -19.77 14.48 2.53
CA PRO A 64 -21.07 14.92 2.02
C PRO A 64 -21.10 15.13 0.51
N ALA A 65 -20.05 15.76 -0.05
CA ALA A 65 -19.99 16.01 -1.49
C ALA A 65 -19.91 14.72 -2.31
N LEU A 66 -19.16 13.72 -1.82
CA LEU A 66 -19.03 12.40 -2.46
C LEU A 66 -20.37 11.63 -2.43
N ILE A 67 -21.07 11.62 -1.30
CA ILE A 67 -22.37 10.94 -1.14
C ILE A 67 -23.43 11.63 -2.00
N SER A 68 -23.49 12.96 -1.99
CA SER A 68 -24.41 13.74 -2.83
C SER A 68 -24.13 13.52 -4.32
N ALA A 69 -22.85 13.39 -4.73
CA ALA A 69 -22.51 13.06 -6.11
C ALA A 69 -23.04 11.67 -6.52
N ALA A 70 -22.99 10.69 -5.61
CA ALA A 70 -23.56 9.37 -5.86
C ALA A 70 -25.08 9.40 -5.98
N GLU A 71 -25.73 10.19 -5.12
CA GLU A 71 -27.19 10.36 -5.09
C GLU A 71 -27.72 11.00 -6.37
N VAL A 72 -27.15 12.14 -6.78
CA VAL A 72 -27.66 12.88 -7.97
C VAL A 72 -27.35 12.19 -9.30
N THR A 73 -26.49 11.21 -9.30
CA THR A 73 -26.12 10.41 -10.49
C THR A 73 -26.72 9.01 -10.48
N ASP A 74 -27.55 8.68 -9.50
CA ASP A 74 -28.14 7.35 -9.32
C ASP A 74 -27.09 6.22 -9.34
N ALA A 75 -25.92 6.44 -8.73
CA ALA A 75 -24.93 5.40 -8.56
C ALA A 75 -25.38 4.39 -7.48
N GLU A 76 -25.11 3.10 -7.69
CA GLU A 76 -25.49 2.04 -6.74
C GLU A 76 -24.39 1.75 -5.71
N ALA A 77 -23.15 2.04 -6.08
CA ALA A 77 -21.98 1.74 -5.26
C ALA A 77 -20.90 2.82 -5.41
N ILE A 78 -20.01 2.88 -4.40
CA ILE A 78 -18.87 3.80 -4.37
C ILE A 78 -17.59 3.03 -4.23
N HIS A 79 -16.65 3.21 -5.18
CA HIS A 79 -15.30 2.65 -5.11
C HIS A 79 -14.32 3.71 -4.62
N PRO A 80 -13.71 3.53 -3.44
CA PRO A 80 -12.81 4.53 -2.84
C PRO A 80 -11.39 4.52 -3.42
N GLY A 81 -10.98 3.49 -4.18
CA GLY A 81 -9.61 3.29 -4.62
C GLY A 81 -8.64 3.07 -3.48
N TYR A 82 -7.53 3.81 -3.46
CA TYR A 82 -6.57 3.87 -2.36
C TYR A 82 -6.28 5.33 -1.96
N GLY A 83 -5.75 5.55 -0.74
CA GLY A 83 -5.57 6.89 -0.17
C GLY A 83 -6.92 7.56 0.12
N PHE A 84 -6.91 8.87 0.37
CA PHE A 84 -8.10 9.66 0.72
C PHE A 84 -8.98 8.97 1.77
N LEU A 85 -10.21 8.58 1.41
CA LEU A 85 -11.19 7.99 2.32
C LEU A 85 -11.28 6.46 2.23
N SER A 86 -10.36 5.80 1.51
CA SER A 86 -10.43 4.35 1.27
C SER A 86 -10.31 3.50 2.56
N GLU A 87 -9.65 4.01 3.58
CA GLU A 87 -9.50 3.36 4.90
C GLU A 87 -10.22 4.14 6.01
N ASN A 88 -11.20 4.97 5.64
CA ASN A 88 -12.00 5.71 6.60
C ASN A 88 -13.29 4.93 6.92
N ALA A 89 -13.36 4.37 8.13
CA ALA A 89 -14.51 3.57 8.56
C ALA A 89 -15.80 4.37 8.64
N ASP A 90 -15.74 5.67 9.02
CA ASP A 90 -16.92 6.53 9.11
C ASP A 90 -17.45 6.87 7.71
N PHE A 91 -16.58 6.99 6.71
CA PHE A 91 -17.02 7.15 5.33
C PHE A 91 -17.71 5.87 4.83
N ALA A 92 -17.10 4.70 5.02
CA ALA A 92 -17.70 3.43 4.64
C ALA A 92 -19.08 3.23 5.29
N GLU A 93 -19.21 3.54 6.59
CA GLU A 93 -20.47 3.45 7.32
C GLU A 93 -21.53 4.44 6.80
N ARG A 94 -21.12 5.68 6.49
CA ARG A 94 -22.04 6.70 5.93
C ARG A 94 -22.52 6.30 4.53
N VAL A 95 -21.64 5.76 3.69
CA VAL A 95 -22.00 5.24 2.36
C VAL A 95 -23.07 4.16 2.49
N GLU A 96 -22.86 3.15 3.34
CA GLU A 96 -23.82 2.07 3.54
C GLU A 96 -25.14 2.55 4.18
N LYS A 97 -25.10 3.45 5.15
CA LYS A 97 -26.29 4.08 5.75
C LYS A 97 -27.07 4.96 4.78
N SER A 98 -26.42 5.50 3.75
CA SER A 98 -27.07 6.26 2.69
C SER A 98 -27.67 5.37 1.57
N GLY A 99 -27.60 4.05 1.70
CA GLY A 99 -28.19 3.11 0.77
C GLY A 99 -27.29 2.69 -0.39
N PHE A 100 -26.01 3.10 -0.40
CA PHE A 100 -25.02 2.70 -1.40
C PHE A 100 -24.18 1.53 -0.92
N VAL A 101 -23.64 0.75 -1.85
CA VAL A 101 -22.64 -0.28 -1.52
C VAL A 101 -21.25 0.36 -1.46
N PHE A 102 -20.55 0.19 -0.34
CA PHE A 102 -19.14 0.53 -0.27
C PHE A 102 -18.31 -0.63 -0.86
N ILE A 103 -17.57 -0.36 -1.95
CA ILE A 103 -16.71 -1.36 -2.60
C ILE A 103 -15.41 -1.48 -1.82
N GLY A 104 -15.43 -2.35 -0.82
CA GLY A 104 -14.34 -2.54 0.14
C GLY A 104 -14.79 -3.33 1.34
N PRO A 105 -13.98 -3.36 2.41
CA PRO A 105 -14.32 -4.06 3.64
C PRO A 105 -15.46 -3.38 4.40
N ARG A 106 -16.03 -4.13 5.35
CA ARG A 106 -17.03 -3.58 6.27
C ARG A 106 -16.40 -2.54 7.19
N PRO A 107 -17.15 -1.52 7.64
CA PRO A 107 -16.63 -0.47 8.54
C PRO A 107 -15.92 -1.02 9.80
N GLU A 108 -16.44 -2.11 10.38
CA GLU A 108 -15.86 -2.77 11.54
C GLU A 108 -14.45 -3.31 11.26
N SER A 109 -14.26 -3.92 10.09
CA SER A 109 -12.95 -4.44 9.68
C SER A 109 -11.95 -3.30 9.50
N ILE A 110 -12.38 -2.17 8.92
CA ILE A 110 -11.54 -0.98 8.77
C ILE A 110 -11.15 -0.43 10.14
N ARG A 111 -12.08 -0.32 11.09
CA ARG A 111 -11.80 0.15 12.46
C ARG A 111 -10.85 -0.78 13.19
N THR A 112 -11.09 -2.08 13.14
CA THR A 112 -10.25 -3.08 13.82
C THR A 112 -8.82 -3.06 13.30
N MET A 113 -8.65 -3.04 11.98
CA MET A 113 -7.32 -3.03 11.37
C MET A 113 -6.63 -1.66 11.43
N GLY A 114 -7.39 -0.56 11.51
CA GLY A 114 -6.86 0.79 11.69
C GLY A 114 -6.35 1.08 13.10
N ASP A 115 -6.77 0.31 14.11
CA ASP A 115 -6.24 0.40 15.47
C ASP A 115 -5.11 -0.62 15.67
N LYS A 116 -3.89 -0.14 15.93
CA LYS A 116 -2.69 -0.98 16.01
C LYS A 116 -2.77 -2.07 17.08
N VAL A 117 -3.42 -1.79 18.21
CA VAL A 117 -3.56 -2.76 19.31
C VAL A 117 -4.57 -3.84 18.92
N SER A 118 -5.73 -3.44 18.44
CA SER A 118 -6.78 -4.35 18.00
C SER A 118 -6.32 -5.22 16.83
N ALA A 119 -5.62 -4.64 15.85
CA ALA A 119 -5.04 -5.37 14.73
C ALA A 119 -4.02 -6.42 15.20
N LYS A 120 -3.09 -6.04 16.10
CA LYS A 120 -2.10 -6.97 16.64
C LYS A 120 -2.77 -8.13 17.41
N GLN A 121 -3.80 -7.84 18.22
CA GLN A 121 -4.55 -8.86 18.94
C GLN A 121 -5.28 -9.81 18.00
N ALA A 122 -5.95 -9.29 16.97
CA ALA A 122 -6.61 -10.10 15.96
C ALA A 122 -5.62 -11.01 15.21
N MET A 123 -4.43 -10.51 14.89
CA MET A 123 -3.37 -11.28 14.25
C MET A 123 -2.83 -12.39 15.15
N ILE A 124 -2.58 -12.11 16.40
CA ILE A 124 -2.16 -13.13 17.38
C ILE A 124 -3.22 -14.23 17.49
N ALA A 125 -4.51 -13.87 17.58
CA ALA A 125 -5.61 -14.82 17.66
C ALA A 125 -5.71 -15.70 16.40
N ALA A 126 -5.38 -15.16 15.23
CA ALA A 126 -5.35 -15.90 13.96
C ALA A 126 -4.02 -16.65 13.71
N GLY A 127 -3.06 -16.59 14.65
CA GLY A 127 -1.76 -17.25 14.51
C GLY A 127 -0.81 -16.58 13.52
N VAL A 128 -1.08 -15.33 13.12
CA VAL A 128 -0.18 -14.52 12.31
C VAL A 128 0.95 -13.99 13.20
N PRO A 129 2.23 -14.20 12.83
CA PRO A 129 3.35 -13.76 13.68
C PRO A 129 3.43 -12.23 13.73
N VAL A 130 3.64 -11.71 14.93
CA VAL A 130 3.79 -10.28 15.20
C VAL A 130 5.17 -10.00 15.79
N VAL A 131 5.63 -8.75 15.72
CA VAL A 131 6.90 -8.36 16.34
C VAL A 131 6.84 -8.71 17.84
N PRO A 132 7.76 -9.54 18.35
CA PRO A 132 7.86 -9.85 19.78
C PRO A 132 8.03 -8.58 20.61
N GLY A 133 7.40 -8.52 21.77
CA GLY A 133 7.50 -7.32 22.60
C GLY A 133 6.78 -7.48 23.95
N SER A 134 6.66 -6.37 24.67
CA SER A 134 6.06 -6.33 26.00
C SER A 134 4.56 -6.61 26.06
N GLY A 135 3.91 -6.72 24.90
CA GLY A 135 2.44 -6.95 24.83
C GLY A 135 1.57 -5.78 25.32
N GLY A 136 2.18 -4.71 25.82
CA GLY A 136 1.55 -3.52 26.37
C GLY A 136 2.57 -2.56 26.94
N ALA A 137 2.10 -1.59 27.74
CA ALA A 137 2.98 -0.65 28.42
C ALA A 137 3.94 -1.39 29.38
N LEU A 138 5.20 -0.95 29.38
CA LEU A 138 6.19 -1.48 30.31
C LEU A 138 5.83 -1.17 31.77
N PRO A 139 5.97 -2.13 32.69
CA PRO A 139 5.75 -1.92 34.12
C PRO A 139 6.80 -0.95 34.69
N ASP A 140 6.61 -0.57 35.97
CA ASP A 140 7.57 0.30 36.66
C ASP A 140 8.72 -0.47 37.32
N ASP A 141 8.54 -1.78 37.55
CA ASP A 141 9.58 -2.63 38.16
C ASP A 141 10.75 -2.87 37.20
N PRO A 142 11.97 -2.41 37.55
CA PRO A 142 13.16 -2.60 36.73
C PRO A 142 13.49 -4.06 36.44
N LYS A 143 13.23 -4.97 37.40
CA LYS A 143 13.51 -6.41 37.22
C LYS A 143 12.59 -7.03 36.18
N GLU A 144 11.33 -6.63 36.21
CA GLU A 144 10.34 -7.10 35.22
C GLU A 144 10.64 -6.53 33.83
N ILE A 145 11.04 -5.27 33.72
CA ILE A 145 11.49 -4.67 32.44
C ILE A 145 12.67 -5.45 31.86
N MET A 146 13.68 -5.75 32.68
CA MET A 146 14.86 -6.53 32.25
C MET A 146 14.47 -7.94 31.79
N ARG A 147 13.56 -8.60 32.54
CA ARG A 147 13.05 -9.93 32.15
C ARG A 147 12.35 -9.88 30.79
N ILE A 148 11.44 -8.93 30.59
CA ILE A 148 10.72 -8.75 29.30
C ILE A 148 11.72 -8.55 28.14
N ALA A 149 12.73 -7.69 28.33
CA ALA A 149 13.73 -7.44 27.30
C ALA A 149 14.62 -8.67 27.01
N ALA A 150 14.97 -9.45 28.03
CA ALA A 150 15.70 -10.70 27.87
C ALA A 150 14.87 -11.76 27.12
N ASP A 151 13.58 -11.88 27.42
CA ASP A 151 12.66 -12.80 26.73
C ASP A 151 12.47 -12.42 25.23
N VAL A 152 12.41 -11.12 24.93
CA VAL A 152 12.33 -10.61 23.53
C VAL A 152 13.66 -10.77 22.80
N GLY A 153 14.78 -10.67 23.51
CA GLY A 153 16.13 -10.75 22.97
C GLY A 153 16.61 -9.44 22.31
N TYR A 154 17.84 -9.02 22.69
CA TYR A 154 18.46 -7.82 22.11
C TYR A 154 18.88 -8.00 20.65
N PRO A 155 18.93 -6.88 19.84
CA PRO A 155 18.56 -5.54 20.21
C PRO A 155 17.04 -5.36 20.33
N VAL A 156 16.62 -4.43 21.20
CA VAL A 156 15.22 -4.06 21.40
C VAL A 156 15.00 -2.57 21.14
N ILE A 157 13.79 -2.18 20.79
CA ILE A 157 13.40 -0.79 20.64
C ILE A 157 12.32 -0.41 21.64
N ILE A 158 12.51 0.70 22.33
CA ILE A 158 11.54 1.28 23.24
C ILE A 158 10.78 2.34 22.46
N LYS A 159 9.44 2.31 22.54
CA LYS A 159 8.55 3.21 21.81
C LYS A 159 7.56 3.88 22.76
N ALA A 160 7.31 5.18 22.58
CA ALA A 160 6.25 5.90 23.28
C ALA A 160 4.86 5.42 22.79
N ALA A 161 3.95 5.14 23.71
CA ALA A 161 2.60 4.69 23.38
C ALA A 161 1.78 5.73 22.60
N GLY A 162 2.03 7.03 22.83
CA GLY A 162 1.43 8.13 22.07
C GLY A 162 2.28 8.61 20.90
N GLY A 163 3.43 7.99 20.61
CA GLY A 163 4.39 8.44 19.62
C GLY A 163 4.04 8.00 18.19
N GLY A 164 4.55 8.76 17.23
CA GLY A 164 4.45 8.47 15.80
C GLY A 164 5.52 9.21 15.00
N GLY A 165 5.72 8.81 13.73
CA GLY A 165 6.67 9.49 12.84
C GLY A 165 8.15 9.44 13.28
N GLY A 166 8.57 8.39 14.01
CA GLY A 166 9.97 8.21 14.43
C GLY A 166 10.35 8.97 15.70
N ARG A 167 9.45 9.69 16.35
CA ARG A 167 9.70 10.39 17.62
C ARG A 167 9.33 9.52 18.82
N GLY A 168 10.10 9.65 19.91
CA GLY A 168 9.88 8.86 21.12
C GLY A 168 10.25 7.39 20.96
N MET A 169 11.29 7.09 20.16
CA MET A 169 11.82 5.74 19.95
C MET A 169 13.32 5.70 20.26
N ARG A 170 13.77 4.60 20.91
CA ARG A 170 15.17 4.42 21.28
C ARG A 170 15.58 2.95 21.18
N VAL A 171 16.59 2.68 20.34
CA VAL A 171 17.16 1.34 20.18
C VAL A 171 18.13 1.05 21.32
N VAL A 172 18.07 -0.16 21.85
CA VAL A 172 18.90 -0.65 22.96
C VAL A 172 19.55 -1.97 22.56
N TYR A 173 20.87 -1.97 22.50
CA TYR A 173 21.65 -3.14 22.08
C TYR A 173 22.08 -4.03 23.25
N THR A 174 22.11 -3.50 24.48
CA THR A 174 22.60 -4.21 25.65
C THR A 174 21.73 -3.98 26.88
N GLU A 175 21.67 -4.96 27.76
CA GLU A 175 20.95 -4.88 29.04
C GLU A 175 21.36 -3.67 29.89
N ALA A 176 22.66 -3.37 29.94
CA ALA A 176 23.17 -2.25 30.73
C ALA A 176 22.60 -0.87 30.33
N ALA A 177 22.21 -0.70 29.06
CA ALA A 177 21.66 0.56 28.58
C ALA A 177 20.10 0.63 28.74
N LEU A 178 19.43 -0.49 29.05
CA LEU A 178 17.98 -0.62 28.97
C LEU A 178 17.24 0.35 29.88
N LEU A 179 17.50 0.32 31.18
CA LEU A 179 16.74 1.11 32.16
C LEU A 179 16.90 2.61 31.96
N ASN A 180 18.11 3.05 31.58
CA ASN A 180 18.33 4.45 31.23
C ASN A 180 17.54 4.86 29.98
N ALA A 181 17.56 4.03 28.96
CA ALA A 181 16.79 4.27 27.73
C ALA A 181 15.28 4.32 28.00
N VAL A 182 14.74 3.44 28.85
CA VAL A 182 13.32 3.47 29.27
C VAL A 182 12.99 4.77 29.97
N ALA A 183 13.81 5.20 30.96
CA ALA A 183 13.58 6.43 31.71
C ALA A 183 13.60 7.67 30.79
N MET A 184 14.58 7.76 29.89
CA MET A 184 14.66 8.85 28.92
C MET A 184 13.46 8.89 27.99
N THR A 185 13.04 7.73 27.44
CA THR A 185 11.88 7.66 26.51
C THR A 185 10.59 8.00 27.23
N ARG A 186 10.38 7.58 28.48
CA ARG A 186 9.23 7.98 29.31
C ARG A 186 9.16 9.50 29.51
N THR A 187 10.29 10.12 29.81
CA THR A 187 10.38 11.59 30.00
C THR A 187 10.03 12.32 28.71
N GLU A 188 10.61 11.91 27.59
CA GLU A 188 10.32 12.48 26.28
C GLU A 188 8.83 12.28 25.88
N ALA A 189 8.29 11.08 26.14
CA ALA A 189 6.89 10.76 25.85
C ALA A 189 5.92 11.60 26.69
N GLY A 190 6.20 11.77 27.97
CA GLY A 190 5.41 12.65 28.85
C GLY A 190 5.39 14.10 28.37
N ALA A 191 6.55 14.61 27.98
CA ALA A 191 6.68 16.00 27.51
C ALA A 191 6.05 16.23 26.13
N ALA A 192 6.22 15.28 25.20
CA ALA A 192 5.78 15.46 23.82
C ALA A 192 4.32 15.04 23.57
N PHE A 193 3.81 14.04 24.30
CA PHE A 193 2.50 13.41 24.02
C PHE A 193 1.56 13.43 25.23
N ASN A 194 1.98 14.03 26.35
CA ASN A 194 1.23 14.02 27.63
C ASN A 194 0.86 12.57 28.10
N ASN A 195 1.64 11.59 27.68
CA ASN A 195 1.49 10.18 28.01
C ASN A 195 2.89 9.55 28.17
N PRO A 196 3.33 9.24 29.41
CA PRO A 196 4.64 8.67 29.67
C PRO A 196 4.70 7.15 29.39
N GLY A 197 3.59 6.53 28.96
CA GLY A 197 3.54 5.12 28.64
C GLY A 197 4.51 4.77 27.51
N VAL A 198 5.34 3.76 27.74
CA VAL A 198 6.26 3.21 26.74
C VAL A 198 6.10 1.70 26.67
N TYR A 199 6.36 1.12 25.51
CA TYR A 199 6.41 -0.32 25.28
C TYR A 199 7.72 -0.72 24.62
N LEU A 200 8.04 -1.99 24.64
CA LEU A 200 9.26 -2.56 24.11
C LEU A 200 8.93 -3.58 23.02
N GLU A 201 9.69 -3.55 21.93
CA GLU A 201 9.62 -4.55 20.86
C GLU A 201 11.02 -4.97 20.42
N LYS A 202 11.11 -6.14 19.76
CA LYS A 202 12.32 -6.56 19.03
C LYS A 202 12.68 -5.49 18.00
N PHE A 203 13.95 -5.10 17.99
CA PHE A 203 14.47 -4.23 16.93
C PHE A 203 14.98 -5.08 15.76
N LEU A 204 14.49 -4.80 14.57
CA LEU A 204 14.92 -5.42 13.33
C LEU A 204 15.93 -4.49 12.66
N GLU A 205 17.14 -4.99 12.40
CA GLU A 205 18.26 -4.15 11.96
C GLU A 205 18.28 -3.93 10.46
N ASN A 206 17.97 -4.96 9.68
CA ASN A 206 17.99 -4.93 8.21
C ASN A 206 16.79 -5.64 7.61
N PRO A 207 15.56 -5.31 8.04
CA PRO A 207 14.37 -6.00 7.57
C PRO A 207 14.08 -5.66 6.11
N ARG A 208 13.38 -6.59 5.45
CA ARG A 208 12.69 -6.36 4.18
C ARG A 208 11.22 -6.07 4.46
N HIS A 209 10.61 -5.29 3.60
CA HIS A 209 9.17 -5.05 3.62
C HIS A 209 8.50 -6.03 2.65
N ILE A 210 7.90 -7.06 3.21
CA ILE A 210 7.20 -8.09 2.45
C ILE A 210 5.70 -8.03 2.79
N GLU A 211 4.86 -8.19 1.78
CA GLU A 211 3.42 -8.07 1.97
C GLU A 211 2.68 -9.21 1.26
N ILE A 212 1.56 -9.64 1.85
CA ILE A 212 0.71 -10.72 1.33
C ILE A 212 -0.61 -10.15 0.83
N GLN A 213 -0.91 -10.35 -0.45
CA GLN A 213 -2.20 -9.96 -1.04
C GLN A 213 -3.27 -10.98 -0.71
N VAL A 214 -4.43 -10.51 -0.26
CA VAL A 214 -5.61 -11.36 -0.01
C VAL A 214 -6.83 -10.87 -0.76
N LEU A 215 -7.75 -11.79 -1.04
CA LEU A 215 -9.12 -11.53 -1.49
C LEU A 215 -10.06 -12.36 -0.63
N ALA A 216 -11.17 -11.76 -0.19
CA ALA A 216 -12.17 -12.43 0.64
C ALA A 216 -13.59 -11.96 0.30
N ASP A 217 -14.58 -12.87 0.43
CA ASP A 217 -15.98 -12.61 0.04
C ASP A 217 -16.83 -11.97 1.14
N GLY A 218 -16.33 -11.89 2.37
CA GLY A 218 -17.10 -11.43 3.52
C GLY A 218 -18.00 -12.49 4.15
N GLU A 219 -18.09 -13.69 3.55
CA GLU A 219 -18.96 -14.78 3.95
C GLU A 219 -18.21 -16.05 4.42
N GLY A 220 -16.89 -15.91 4.59
CA GLY A 220 -16.04 -16.97 5.15
C GLY A 220 -15.12 -17.64 4.12
N LYS A 221 -15.05 -17.15 2.89
CA LYS A 221 -14.06 -17.59 1.92
C LYS A 221 -12.99 -16.52 1.73
N ALA A 222 -11.75 -16.95 1.72
CA ALA A 222 -10.61 -16.10 1.46
C ALA A 222 -9.51 -16.89 0.77
N VAL A 223 -8.76 -16.21 -0.08
CA VAL A 223 -7.56 -16.71 -0.74
C VAL A 223 -6.43 -15.69 -0.60
N TRP A 224 -5.20 -16.16 -0.64
CA TRP A 224 -4.01 -15.32 -0.77
C TRP A 224 -3.42 -15.47 -2.17
N LEU A 225 -2.81 -14.40 -2.68
CA LEU A 225 -2.43 -14.25 -4.10
C LEU A 225 -0.92 -14.01 -4.28
N GLY A 226 -0.11 -14.57 -3.41
CA GLY A 226 1.32 -14.36 -3.41
C GLY A 226 1.74 -13.16 -2.56
N GLU A 227 3.05 -12.96 -2.56
CA GLU A 227 3.70 -11.88 -1.84
C GLU A 227 4.34 -10.89 -2.80
N ARG A 228 4.58 -9.68 -2.28
CA ARG A 228 5.36 -8.62 -2.92
C ARG A 228 6.51 -8.19 -2.00
N ASP A 229 7.63 -7.85 -2.60
CA ASP A 229 8.73 -7.16 -1.92
C ASP A 229 8.66 -5.66 -2.22
N CYS A 230 8.48 -4.87 -1.19
CA CYS A 230 8.38 -3.41 -1.23
C CYS A 230 9.52 -2.73 -0.47
N SER A 231 10.67 -3.40 -0.37
CA SER A 231 11.82 -2.91 0.41
C SER A 231 12.53 -1.72 -0.23
N MET A 232 12.38 -1.54 -1.56
CA MET A 232 12.98 -0.40 -2.24
C MET A 232 12.14 0.86 -2.01
N GLN A 233 12.44 1.53 -0.89
CA GLN A 233 11.68 2.66 -0.40
C GLN A 233 12.59 3.76 0.16
N ARG A 234 12.07 4.98 0.25
CA ARG A 234 12.69 6.11 0.92
C ARG A 234 11.71 6.73 1.90
N ARG A 235 12.11 6.88 3.16
CA ARG A 235 11.26 7.44 4.23
C ARG A 235 9.86 6.80 4.25
N HIS A 236 9.80 5.48 4.14
CA HIS A 236 8.57 4.67 4.07
C HIS A 236 7.71 4.90 2.80
N GLN A 237 8.24 5.60 1.78
CA GLN A 237 7.60 5.70 0.47
C GLN A 237 8.22 4.67 -0.48
N LYS A 238 7.44 3.68 -0.87
CA LYS A 238 7.81 2.65 -1.84
C LYS A 238 8.05 3.30 -3.20
N ILE A 239 9.11 2.92 -3.91
CA ILE A 239 9.44 3.42 -5.26
C ILE A 239 9.57 2.32 -6.30
N ILE A 240 10.00 1.12 -5.87
CA ILE A 240 10.03 -0.09 -6.70
C ILE A 240 9.45 -1.22 -5.86
N GLU A 241 8.57 -1.98 -6.48
CA GLU A 241 7.98 -3.19 -5.91
C GLU A 241 8.17 -4.36 -6.88
N GLU A 242 8.33 -5.56 -6.35
CA GLU A 242 8.48 -6.77 -7.15
C GLU A 242 7.71 -7.97 -6.59
N ALA A 243 7.30 -8.86 -7.45
CA ALA A 243 6.60 -10.09 -7.09
C ALA A 243 6.99 -11.24 -8.05
N PRO A 244 7.24 -12.43 -7.51
CA PRO A 244 7.38 -12.82 -6.10
C PRO A 244 8.62 -12.19 -5.43
N ALA A 245 8.67 -12.17 -4.09
CA ALA A 245 9.82 -11.67 -3.35
C ALA A 245 11.05 -12.57 -3.55
N PRO A 246 12.21 -12.02 -4.00
CA PRO A 246 13.37 -12.84 -4.30
C PRO A 246 13.99 -13.43 -3.03
N GLY A 247 14.42 -14.71 -3.12
CA GLY A 247 15.23 -15.38 -2.08
C GLY A 247 14.49 -15.69 -0.78
N ILE A 248 13.15 -15.69 -0.77
CA ILE A 248 12.34 -16.15 0.38
C ILE A 248 11.86 -17.58 0.11
N ASP A 249 11.93 -18.42 1.13
CA ASP A 249 11.47 -19.80 1.08
C ASP A 249 9.97 -19.85 0.74
N ARG A 250 9.61 -20.62 -0.30
CA ARG A 250 8.22 -20.72 -0.78
C ARG A 250 7.29 -21.38 0.24
N GLU A 251 7.75 -22.40 0.96
CA GLU A 251 6.95 -23.05 2.00
C GLU A 251 6.63 -22.08 3.16
N LEU A 252 7.59 -21.21 3.48
CA LEU A 252 7.37 -20.18 4.48
C LEU A 252 6.31 -19.16 4.03
N VAL A 253 6.39 -18.71 2.77
CA VAL A 253 5.38 -17.80 2.18
C VAL A 253 4.00 -18.44 2.16
N GLU A 254 3.90 -19.72 1.76
CA GLU A 254 2.63 -20.47 1.75
C GLU A 254 2.01 -20.55 3.16
N ARG A 255 2.83 -20.86 4.18
CA ARG A 255 2.35 -20.87 5.58
C ARG A 255 1.82 -19.51 6.05
N ILE A 256 2.52 -18.43 5.71
CA ILE A 256 2.08 -17.08 6.08
C ILE A 256 0.85 -16.68 5.29
N GLY A 257 0.83 -16.95 4.00
CA GLY A 257 -0.33 -16.67 3.13
C GLY A 257 -1.61 -17.35 3.63
N GLU A 258 -1.51 -18.64 4.00
CA GLU A 258 -2.68 -19.36 4.55
C GLU A 258 -3.14 -18.79 5.90
N ARG A 259 -2.23 -18.35 6.78
CA ARG A 259 -2.60 -17.67 8.03
C ARG A 259 -3.29 -16.33 7.76
N CYS A 260 -2.85 -15.57 6.76
CA CYS A 260 -3.51 -14.33 6.36
C CYS A 260 -4.92 -14.60 5.81
N ALA A 261 -5.09 -15.62 4.97
CA ALA A 261 -6.39 -16.03 4.47
C ALA A 261 -7.31 -16.51 5.62
N GLU A 262 -6.78 -17.27 6.59
CA GLU A 262 -7.54 -17.68 7.76
C GLU A 262 -7.96 -16.50 8.64
N ALA A 263 -7.08 -15.53 8.85
CA ALA A 263 -7.44 -14.28 9.54
C ALA A 263 -8.61 -13.56 8.84
N CYS A 264 -8.58 -13.49 7.50
CA CYS A 264 -9.69 -12.92 6.73
C CYS A 264 -10.99 -13.70 6.91
N ARG A 265 -10.95 -15.04 6.95
CA ARG A 265 -12.12 -15.89 7.20
C ARG A 265 -12.73 -15.62 8.58
N GLN A 266 -11.89 -15.55 9.62
CA GLN A 266 -12.34 -15.28 11.00
C GLN A 266 -12.94 -13.88 11.15
N MET A 267 -12.36 -12.87 10.52
CA MET A 267 -12.86 -11.50 10.53
C MET A 267 -14.06 -11.27 9.60
N ARG A 268 -14.43 -12.25 8.78
CA ARG A 268 -15.37 -12.07 7.67
C ARG A 268 -15.01 -10.87 6.79
N TYR A 269 -13.73 -10.77 6.48
CA TYR A 269 -13.20 -9.69 5.64
C TYR A 269 -13.83 -9.74 4.25
N ARG A 270 -14.11 -8.54 3.66
CA ARG A 270 -14.72 -8.40 2.35
C ARG A 270 -13.83 -7.56 1.43
N GLY A 271 -13.55 -8.06 0.22
CA GLY A 271 -12.79 -7.37 -0.80
C GLY A 271 -11.30 -7.67 -0.78
N ALA A 272 -10.51 -6.78 -1.37
CA ALA A 272 -9.06 -6.86 -1.40
C ALA A 272 -8.45 -6.30 -0.13
N GLY A 273 -7.39 -6.93 0.35
CA GLY A 273 -6.60 -6.46 1.48
C GLY A 273 -5.16 -6.91 1.36
N THR A 274 -4.27 -6.28 2.10
CA THR A 274 -2.85 -6.62 2.11
C THR A 274 -2.31 -6.61 3.52
N PHE A 275 -1.70 -7.72 3.92
CA PHE A 275 -0.98 -7.82 5.19
C PHE A 275 0.48 -7.45 4.96
N GLU A 276 0.96 -6.42 5.64
CA GLU A 276 2.34 -5.96 5.58
C GLU A 276 3.18 -6.54 6.71
N PHE A 277 4.39 -6.99 6.37
CA PHE A 277 5.33 -7.61 7.28
C PHE A 277 6.71 -7.00 7.15
N LEU A 278 7.45 -6.97 8.27
CA LEU A 278 8.90 -6.94 8.23
C LEU A 278 9.41 -8.39 8.20
N TYR A 279 10.33 -8.66 7.29
CA TYR A 279 10.97 -9.97 7.14
C TYR A 279 12.46 -9.86 7.42
N GLU A 280 12.96 -10.62 8.37
CA GLU A 280 14.38 -10.68 8.71
C GLU A 280 14.74 -12.08 9.22
N ASN A 281 15.91 -12.59 8.81
CA ASN A 281 16.46 -13.87 9.29
C ASN A 281 15.51 -15.08 9.16
N GLY A 282 14.68 -15.13 8.13
CA GLY A 282 13.74 -16.24 7.91
C GLY A 282 12.42 -16.11 8.66
N GLU A 283 12.13 -14.97 9.29
CA GLU A 283 10.93 -14.75 10.08
C GLU A 283 10.12 -13.56 9.55
N PHE A 284 8.79 -13.71 9.56
CA PHE A 284 7.84 -12.66 9.23
C PHE A 284 7.27 -12.04 10.50
N PHE A 285 7.16 -10.71 10.52
CA PHE A 285 6.59 -9.97 11.64
C PHE A 285 5.54 -8.98 11.12
N PHE A 286 4.28 -9.24 11.40
CA PHE A 286 3.17 -8.38 11.00
C PHE A 286 3.33 -6.96 11.58
N ILE A 287 3.10 -5.96 10.72
CA ILE A 287 3.10 -4.54 11.09
C ILE A 287 1.74 -3.90 10.94
N GLU A 288 1.06 -4.11 9.82
CA GLU A 288 -0.28 -3.55 9.58
C GLU A 288 -1.02 -4.31 8.47
N MET A 289 -2.31 -4.05 8.35
CA MET A 289 -3.13 -4.50 7.23
C MET A 289 -3.72 -3.30 6.52
N ASN A 290 -3.46 -3.18 5.23
CA ASN A 290 -4.14 -2.21 4.38
C ASN A 290 -5.49 -2.79 3.94
N THR A 291 -6.56 -2.14 4.38
CA THR A 291 -7.95 -2.59 4.16
C THR A 291 -8.53 -2.04 2.84
N ARG A 292 -7.75 -2.08 1.78
CA ARG A 292 -8.02 -1.51 0.45
C ARG A 292 -7.16 -2.16 -0.62
N ILE A 293 -7.41 -1.81 -1.87
CA ILE A 293 -6.45 -2.06 -2.95
C ILE A 293 -5.19 -1.20 -2.72
N GLN A 294 -4.01 -1.70 -3.07
CA GLN A 294 -2.76 -0.96 -3.00
C GLN A 294 -2.28 -0.47 -4.36
N VAL A 295 -1.33 0.48 -4.39
CA VAL A 295 -0.71 1.00 -5.61
C VAL A 295 -0.11 -0.15 -6.42
N GLU A 296 0.62 -1.02 -5.75
CA GLU A 296 1.41 -2.14 -6.27
C GLU A 296 0.61 -3.42 -6.57
N HIS A 297 -0.73 -3.34 -6.55
CA HIS A 297 -1.58 -4.49 -6.91
C HIS A 297 -1.30 -5.05 -8.30
N THR A 298 -0.80 -4.23 -9.19
CA THR A 298 -0.53 -4.55 -10.59
C THR A 298 0.46 -5.69 -10.77
N ILE A 299 1.50 -5.78 -9.94
CA ILE A 299 2.49 -6.87 -10.04
C ILE A 299 1.89 -8.21 -9.62
N THR A 300 0.99 -8.23 -8.64
CA THR A 300 0.22 -9.43 -8.31
C THR A 300 -0.69 -9.85 -9.46
N GLU A 301 -1.37 -8.90 -10.11
CA GLU A 301 -2.18 -9.17 -11.30
C GLU A 301 -1.36 -9.80 -12.43
N MET A 302 -0.13 -9.30 -12.65
CA MET A 302 0.74 -9.80 -13.71
C MET A 302 1.21 -11.24 -13.48
N ILE A 303 1.51 -11.63 -12.23
CA ILE A 303 2.00 -12.97 -11.93
C ILE A 303 0.89 -14.01 -11.68
N THR A 304 -0.35 -13.56 -11.40
CA THR A 304 -1.48 -14.46 -11.14
C THR A 304 -2.48 -14.53 -12.28
N GLY A 305 -2.51 -13.51 -13.15
CA GLY A 305 -3.55 -13.37 -14.17
C GLY A 305 -4.93 -12.98 -13.60
N ILE A 306 -5.02 -12.59 -12.32
CA ILE A 306 -6.28 -12.23 -11.65
C ILE A 306 -6.41 -10.72 -11.59
N ASP A 307 -7.45 -10.15 -12.19
CA ASP A 307 -7.79 -8.72 -12.09
C ASP A 307 -8.40 -8.42 -10.72
N LEU A 308 -7.60 -7.81 -9.83
CA LEU A 308 -7.99 -7.52 -8.45
C LEU A 308 -9.13 -6.51 -8.36
N VAL A 309 -9.16 -5.52 -9.25
CA VAL A 309 -10.21 -4.49 -9.26
C VAL A 309 -11.53 -5.09 -9.72
N GLN A 310 -11.52 -5.94 -10.75
CA GLN A 310 -12.73 -6.67 -11.15
C GLN A 310 -13.24 -7.58 -10.02
N GLN A 311 -12.34 -8.25 -9.29
CA GLN A 311 -12.74 -9.06 -8.15
C GLN A 311 -13.37 -8.22 -7.04
N GLN A 312 -12.86 -7.02 -6.74
CA GLN A 312 -13.49 -6.12 -5.79
C GLN A 312 -14.93 -5.77 -6.20
N LEU A 313 -15.13 -5.45 -7.49
CA LEU A 313 -16.46 -5.13 -8.05
C LEU A 313 -17.42 -6.32 -7.94
N ARG A 314 -16.99 -7.52 -8.32
CA ARG A 314 -17.78 -8.76 -8.26
C ARG A 314 -18.17 -9.12 -6.82
N ILE A 315 -17.21 -9.05 -5.89
CA ILE A 315 -17.43 -9.33 -4.46
C ILE A 315 -18.45 -8.33 -3.89
N ALA A 316 -18.29 -7.05 -4.17
CA ALA A 316 -19.19 -6.02 -3.68
C ALA A 316 -20.61 -6.14 -4.28
N ALA A 317 -20.71 -6.59 -5.52
CA ALA A 317 -22.00 -6.88 -6.18
C ALA A 317 -22.68 -8.17 -5.66
N GLY A 318 -22.06 -8.90 -4.73
CA GLY A 318 -22.60 -10.14 -4.18
C GLY A 318 -22.52 -11.34 -5.14
N GLU A 319 -21.66 -11.27 -6.15
CA GLU A 319 -21.44 -12.43 -7.02
C GLU A 319 -20.76 -13.57 -6.27
N LYS A 320 -21.05 -14.80 -6.66
CA LYS A 320 -20.46 -15.99 -6.05
C LYS A 320 -18.94 -15.96 -6.18
N PHE A 321 -18.25 -15.99 -5.04
CA PHE A 321 -16.81 -16.10 -5.01
C PHE A 321 -16.36 -17.49 -5.48
N THR A 322 -15.67 -17.54 -6.60
CA THR A 322 -15.29 -18.80 -7.28
C THR A 322 -13.84 -19.16 -7.16
N LEU A 323 -12.98 -18.23 -6.73
CA LEU A 323 -11.55 -18.49 -6.59
C LEU A 323 -11.30 -19.49 -5.46
N ARG A 324 -10.43 -20.47 -5.74
CA ARG A 324 -9.97 -21.46 -4.77
C ARG A 324 -8.45 -21.40 -4.70
N GLN A 325 -7.87 -21.54 -3.53
CA GLN A 325 -6.42 -21.45 -3.35
C GLN A 325 -5.63 -22.38 -4.29
N ARG A 326 -6.11 -23.59 -4.50
CA ARG A 326 -5.48 -24.56 -5.40
C ARG A 326 -5.44 -24.18 -6.88
N ASP A 327 -6.26 -23.20 -7.29
CA ASP A 327 -6.34 -22.73 -8.68
C ASP A 327 -5.47 -21.48 -8.91
N ILE A 328 -4.83 -20.96 -7.84
CA ILE A 328 -3.97 -19.80 -7.90
C ILE A 328 -2.53 -20.25 -8.09
N HIS A 329 -1.95 -19.88 -9.22
CA HIS A 329 -0.58 -20.18 -9.57
C HIS A 329 0.18 -18.90 -9.85
N LEU A 330 1.40 -18.81 -9.34
CA LEU A 330 2.29 -17.69 -9.61
C LEU A 330 3.17 -18.03 -10.81
N HIS A 331 3.16 -17.19 -11.82
CA HIS A 331 3.95 -17.37 -13.04
C HIS A 331 4.87 -16.18 -13.25
N GLY A 332 6.13 -16.45 -13.59
CA GLY A 332 7.11 -15.44 -13.93
C GLY A 332 7.45 -14.50 -12.77
N HIS A 333 7.84 -13.29 -13.13
CA HIS A 333 8.21 -12.23 -12.20
C HIS A 333 7.78 -10.87 -12.73
N ALA A 334 7.26 -10.00 -11.87
CA ALA A 334 6.86 -8.64 -12.23
C ALA A 334 7.55 -7.62 -11.34
N ILE A 335 7.92 -6.49 -11.92
CA ILE A 335 8.50 -5.33 -11.24
C ILE A 335 7.64 -4.11 -11.59
N GLU A 336 7.28 -3.31 -10.60
CA GLU A 336 6.66 -2.00 -10.77
C GLU A 336 7.66 -0.90 -10.37
N CYS A 337 7.76 0.14 -11.19
CA CYS A 337 8.42 1.40 -10.84
C CYS A 337 7.37 2.50 -10.77
N ARG A 338 7.28 3.18 -9.62
CA ARG A 338 6.44 4.38 -9.48
C ARG A 338 7.11 5.56 -10.15
N ILE A 339 6.48 6.10 -11.18
CA ILE A 339 7.00 7.27 -11.90
C ILE A 339 6.40 8.52 -11.25
N ASN A 340 7.24 9.27 -10.57
CA ASN A 340 6.87 10.47 -9.84
C ASN A 340 7.39 11.71 -10.56
N ALA A 341 6.57 12.77 -10.61
CA ALA A 341 6.97 14.10 -11.04
C ALA A 341 7.75 14.79 -9.91
N GLU A 342 9.05 14.47 -9.78
CA GLU A 342 9.94 14.95 -8.74
C GLU A 342 11.42 14.88 -9.16
N ASP A 343 12.27 15.62 -8.47
CA ASP A 343 13.72 15.49 -8.64
C ASP A 343 14.16 14.08 -8.25
N PRO A 344 14.94 13.36 -9.09
CA PRO A 344 15.27 11.96 -8.88
C PRO A 344 16.08 11.66 -7.59
N TYR A 345 16.78 12.64 -7.07
CA TYR A 345 17.69 12.44 -5.95
C TYR A 345 17.29 13.22 -4.69
N LYS A 346 16.72 14.41 -4.87
CA LYS A 346 16.23 15.26 -3.77
C LYS A 346 14.79 14.91 -3.38
N PHE A 347 14.03 14.31 -4.31
CA PHE A 347 12.60 13.99 -4.16
C PHE A 347 11.72 15.23 -3.93
N THR A 348 12.19 16.36 -4.43
CA THR A 348 11.39 17.60 -4.43
C THR A 348 10.33 17.48 -5.52
N PRO A 349 9.03 17.68 -5.22
CA PRO A 349 7.98 17.65 -6.23
C PRO A 349 8.23 18.65 -7.37
N SER A 350 7.91 18.24 -8.58
CA SER A 350 8.05 19.01 -9.82
C SER A 350 6.69 19.14 -10.53
N PRO A 351 5.73 19.89 -9.94
CA PRO A 351 4.47 20.16 -10.62
C PRO A 351 4.71 21.00 -11.88
N GLY A 352 3.86 20.86 -12.90
CA GLY A 352 4.00 21.62 -14.13
C GLY A 352 3.32 20.95 -15.32
N LYS A 353 3.42 21.58 -16.47
CA LYS A 353 2.83 21.10 -17.71
C LYS A 353 3.77 20.10 -18.39
N ILE A 354 3.27 18.91 -18.66
CA ILE A 354 3.95 17.88 -19.45
C ILE A 354 3.86 18.29 -20.93
N THR A 355 5.00 18.60 -21.52
CA THR A 355 5.10 19.06 -22.92
C THR A 355 5.24 17.90 -23.90
N ASN A 356 5.82 16.79 -23.46
CA ASN A 356 5.91 15.56 -24.23
C ASN A 356 5.75 14.35 -23.31
N TRP A 357 4.96 13.37 -23.77
CA TRP A 357 4.69 12.13 -23.06
C TRP A 357 4.70 10.97 -24.03
N HIS A 358 5.67 10.08 -23.90
CA HIS A 358 5.72 8.83 -24.63
C HIS A 358 5.79 7.65 -23.69
N THR A 359 4.88 6.70 -23.84
CA THR A 359 4.83 5.46 -23.06
C THR A 359 5.62 4.36 -23.75
N PRO A 360 6.47 3.63 -23.03
CA PRO A 360 7.16 2.47 -23.57
C PRO A 360 6.17 1.35 -23.91
N GLY A 361 6.60 0.42 -24.74
CA GLY A 361 5.82 -0.73 -25.17
C GLY A 361 6.63 -2.02 -25.18
N GLY A 362 6.08 -3.04 -25.84
CA GLY A 362 6.70 -4.34 -26.00
C GLY A 362 6.12 -5.45 -25.11
N PRO A 363 6.59 -6.70 -25.30
CA PRO A 363 6.06 -7.84 -24.55
C PRO A 363 6.29 -7.71 -23.05
N GLY A 364 5.22 -7.88 -22.25
CA GLY A 364 5.29 -7.84 -20.81
C GLY A 364 5.44 -6.43 -20.21
N VAL A 365 5.23 -5.36 -21.00
CA VAL A 365 5.22 -3.98 -20.50
C VAL A 365 3.78 -3.51 -20.31
N ARG A 366 3.48 -3.01 -19.10
CA ARG A 366 2.19 -2.39 -18.75
C ARG A 366 2.44 -0.99 -18.18
N MET A 367 1.62 -0.03 -18.62
CA MET A 367 1.62 1.34 -18.11
C MET A 367 0.25 1.70 -17.53
N ASP A 368 0.20 1.98 -16.23
CA ASP A 368 -0.98 2.54 -15.58
C ASP A 368 -0.73 4.03 -15.33
N SER A 369 -1.40 4.88 -16.12
CA SER A 369 -1.24 6.34 -16.05
C SER A 369 -2.48 7.06 -16.58
N HIS A 370 -2.78 8.19 -15.95
CA HIS A 370 -3.84 9.12 -16.41
C HIS A 370 -3.28 10.31 -17.20
N VAL A 371 -1.96 10.40 -17.32
CA VAL A 371 -1.23 11.53 -17.92
C VAL A 371 -1.21 11.43 -19.44
N PHE A 372 -1.06 12.57 -20.10
CA PHE A 372 -0.91 12.73 -21.56
C PHE A 372 -0.17 14.02 -21.88
N THR A 373 0.31 14.17 -23.11
CA THR A 373 0.94 15.42 -23.57
C THR A 373 -0.03 16.60 -23.43
N GLY A 374 0.41 17.63 -22.73
CA GLY A 374 -0.41 18.80 -22.39
C GLY A 374 -1.09 18.76 -21.01
N TYR A 375 -1.05 17.63 -20.31
CA TYR A 375 -1.55 17.54 -18.93
C TYR A 375 -0.71 18.37 -17.98
N THR A 376 -1.36 19.07 -17.04
CA THR A 376 -0.67 19.80 -15.98
C THR A 376 -0.73 19.00 -14.68
N VAL A 377 0.44 18.60 -14.18
CA VAL A 377 0.58 17.94 -12.86
C VAL A 377 0.30 18.99 -11.79
N PRO A 378 -0.80 18.83 -11.01
CA PRO A 378 -1.16 19.81 -10.01
C PRO A 378 -0.29 19.67 -8.76
N PRO A 379 -0.01 20.78 -8.03
CA PRO A 379 0.81 20.76 -6.83
C PRO A 379 0.06 20.32 -5.55
N PHE A 380 -1.21 19.97 -5.67
CA PHE A 380 -2.10 19.73 -4.52
C PHE A 380 -2.14 18.26 -4.08
N TYR A 381 -1.63 17.35 -4.90
CA TYR A 381 -1.74 15.90 -4.70
C TYR A 381 -0.37 15.23 -4.77
N ASP A 382 -0.35 13.92 -4.54
CA ASP A 382 0.86 13.12 -4.68
C ASP A 382 1.52 13.29 -6.05
N SER A 383 2.85 13.22 -6.09
CA SER A 383 3.65 13.43 -7.29
C SER A 383 3.60 12.26 -8.29
N MET A 384 3.01 11.13 -7.94
CA MET A 384 2.96 9.94 -8.80
C MET A 384 2.07 10.20 -10.03
N ILE A 385 2.67 10.09 -11.21
CA ILE A 385 2.02 10.31 -12.51
C ILE A 385 1.79 9.03 -13.30
N ALA A 386 2.52 7.97 -12.97
CA ALA A 386 2.38 6.67 -13.60
C ALA A 386 2.96 5.54 -12.75
N LYS A 387 2.56 4.31 -13.10
CA LYS A 387 3.22 3.07 -12.71
C LYS A 387 3.66 2.37 -13.98
N LEU A 388 4.94 2.10 -14.08
CA LEU A 388 5.51 1.29 -15.15
C LEU A 388 5.75 -0.11 -14.60
N ILE A 389 5.17 -1.12 -15.24
CA ILE A 389 5.27 -2.51 -14.83
C ILE A 389 5.93 -3.31 -15.93
N ALA A 390 6.92 -4.12 -15.59
CA ALA A 390 7.55 -5.07 -16.48
C ALA A 390 7.40 -6.50 -15.94
N TYR A 391 6.95 -7.39 -16.79
CA TYR A 391 6.79 -8.81 -16.50
C TYR A 391 7.78 -9.63 -17.35
N GLY A 392 8.37 -10.65 -16.75
CA GLY A 392 9.24 -11.62 -17.42
C GLY A 392 8.97 -13.05 -16.94
N ASP A 393 9.48 -14.04 -17.67
CA ASP A 393 9.38 -15.44 -17.26
C ASP A 393 10.20 -15.72 -15.99
N ASP A 394 11.19 -14.88 -15.74
CA ASP A 394 12.00 -14.85 -14.53
C ASP A 394 12.35 -13.39 -14.13
N ARG A 395 12.97 -13.23 -12.97
CA ARG A 395 13.36 -11.93 -12.42
C ARG A 395 14.38 -11.20 -13.29
N HIS A 396 15.33 -11.90 -13.87
CA HIS A 396 16.35 -11.29 -14.74
C HIS A 396 15.69 -10.69 -15.97
N GLN A 397 14.78 -11.41 -16.62
CA GLN A 397 14.04 -10.91 -17.77
C GLN A 397 13.15 -9.71 -17.41
N ALA A 398 12.50 -9.73 -16.23
CA ALA A 398 11.69 -8.61 -15.76
C ALA A 398 12.55 -7.34 -15.56
N ILE A 399 13.75 -7.46 -14.95
CA ILE A 399 14.71 -6.36 -14.80
C ILE A 399 15.15 -5.81 -16.17
N MET A 400 15.51 -6.68 -17.09
CA MET A 400 15.93 -6.27 -18.44
C MET A 400 14.80 -5.55 -19.19
N ARG A 401 13.57 -6.04 -19.13
CA ARG A 401 12.40 -5.38 -19.73
C ARG A 401 12.10 -4.03 -19.08
N MET A 402 12.27 -3.93 -17.75
CA MET A 402 12.09 -2.66 -17.03
C MET A 402 13.15 -1.63 -17.46
N ASP A 403 14.43 -1.99 -17.55
CA ASP A 403 15.49 -1.08 -17.98
C ASP A 403 15.26 -0.59 -19.42
N ILE A 404 14.86 -1.48 -20.33
CA ILE A 404 14.49 -1.12 -21.70
C ILE A 404 13.30 -0.15 -21.68
N ALA A 405 12.22 -0.47 -20.98
CA ALA A 405 11.03 0.36 -20.92
C ALA A 405 11.32 1.74 -20.31
N LEU A 406 12.12 1.81 -19.24
CA LEU A 406 12.57 3.09 -18.66
C LEU A 406 13.43 3.91 -19.63
N SER A 407 14.21 3.26 -20.50
CA SER A 407 15.04 3.94 -21.50
C SER A 407 14.21 4.53 -22.66
N GLU A 408 13.09 3.90 -23.00
CA GLU A 408 12.16 4.35 -24.03
C GLU A 408 11.19 5.45 -23.56
N MET A 409 10.96 5.53 -22.23
CA MET A 409 9.98 6.46 -21.67
C MET A 409 10.45 7.91 -21.80
N ILE A 410 9.61 8.77 -22.37
CA ILE A 410 9.89 10.20 -22.49
C ILE A 410 8.86 10.99 -21.68
N VAL A 411 9.37 11.81 -20.78
CA VAL A 411 8.57 12.78 -20.01
C VAL A 411 9.30 14.11 -20.01
N GLU A 412 8.73 15.12 -20.65
CA GLU A 412 9.32 16.46 -20.72
C GLU A 412 8.38 17.50 -20.12
N GLY A 413 8.93 18.60 -19.62
CA GLY A 413 8.21 19.70 -18.97
C GLY A 413 8.19 19.62 -17.44
N VAL A 414 8.47 18.43 -16.87
CA VAL A 414 8.62 18.21 -15.43
C VAL A 414 9.84 17.31 -15.17
N HIS A 415 10.43 17.39 -13.98
CA HIS A 415 11.43 16.42 -13.55
C HIS A 415 10.74 15.13 -13.11
N THR A 416 11.39 13.99 -13.34
CA THR A 416 10.92 12.68 -12.90
C THR A 416 12.02 11.85 -12.25
N ASN A 417 11.63 10.84 -11.48
CA ASN A 417 12.55 9.89 -10.86
C ASN A 417 13.01 8.76 -11.81
N ILE A 418 12.69 8.80 -13.10
CA ILE A 418 13.13 7.82 -14.10
C ILE A 418 14.66 7.61 -14.09
N PRO A 419 15.53 8.65 -14.00
CA PRO A 419 16.97 8.43 -13.91
C PRO A 419 17.40 7.56 -12.73
N LEU A 420 16.78 7.74 -11.56
CA LEU A 420 17.06 6.91 -10.38
C LEU A 420 16.63 5.45 -10.61
N HIS A 421 15.48 5.22 -11.20
CA HIS A 421 15.01 3.86 -11.51
C HIS A 421 15.96 3.14 -12.46
N ARG A 422 16.45 3.80 -13.52
CA ARG A 422 17.44 3.22 -14.43
C ARG A 422 18.73 2.83 -13.74
N GLU A 423 19.22 3.66 -12.82
CA GLU A 423 20.40 3.33 -12.03
C GLU A 423 20.15 2.12 -11.11
N LEU A 424 18.94 2.00 -10.55
CA LEU A 424 18.59 0.87 -9.67
C LEU A 424 18.43 -0.44 -10.45
N MET A 425 17.92 -0.39 -11.69
CA MET A 425 17.87 -1.60 -12.56
C MET A 425 19.25 -2.15 -12.90
N GLN A 426 20.29 -1.32 -12.88
CA GLN A 426 21.69 -1.71 -13.13
C GLN A 426 22.50 -1.89 -11.84
N ASP A 427 21.90 -1.68 -10.68
CA ASP A 427 22.56 -1.79 -9.39
C ASP A 427 22.77 -3.26 -9.00
N ALA A 428 24.04 -3.65 -8.78
CA ALA A 428 24.40 -5.03 -8.48
C ALA A 428 23.70 -5.61 -7.23
N ARG A 429 23.42 -4.76 -6.19
CA ARG A 429 22.72 -5.19 -4.99
C ARG A 429 21.22 -5.40 -5.24
N PHE A 430 20.59 -4.50 -6.00
CA PHE A 430 19.20 -4.69 -6.44
C PHE A 430 19.08 -5.91 -7.36
N VAL A 431 19.97 -6.07 -8.33
CA VAL A 431 19.99 -7.23 -9.25
C VAL A 431 20.16 -8.54 -8.48
N ALA A 432 21.00 -8.58 -7.45
CA ALA A 432 21.15 -9.75 -6.60
C ALA A 432 19.88 -10.08 -5.77
N GLY A 433 19.04 -9.11 -5.50
CA GLY A 433 17.82 -9.24 -4.70
C GLY A 433 18.02 -9.22 -3.19
N GLY A 434 16.93 -9.11 -2.45
CA GLY A 434 16.95 -9.20 -0.99
C GLY A 434 17.51 -7.96 -0.27
N THR A 435 17.41 -6.78 -0.88
CA THR A 435 17.80 -5.51 -0.25
C THR A 435 16.88 -5.16 0.92
N SER A 436 17.42 -4.57 2.00
CA SER A 436 16.64 -4.10 3.14
C SER A 436 15.95 -2.76 2.86
N ILE A 437 14.99 -2.39 3.72
CA ILE A 437 14.29 -1.09 3.66
C ILE A 437 15.24 0.12 3.78
N HIS A 438 16.46 -0.06 4.30
CA HIS A 438 17.45 0.99 4.48
C HIS A 438 18.36 1.18 3.25
N TYR A 439 18.31 0.25 2.30
CA TYR A 439 19.28 0.21 1.20
C TYR A 439 19.31 1.49 0.37
N LEU A 440 18.14 1.98 -0.06
CA LEU A 440 18.07 3.17 -0.91
C LEU A 440 18.60 4.42 -0.21
N GLU A 441 18.28 4.61 1.07
CA GLU A 441 18.76 5.76 1.84
C GLU A 441 20.28 5.71 2.00
N GLN A 442 20.85 4.53 2.29
CA GLN A 442 22.30 4.33 2.37
C GLN A 442 22.99 4.62 1.03
N LYS A 443 22.42 4.14 -0.07
CA LYS A 443 22.94 4.40 -1.43
C LYS A 443 22.92 5.89 -1.78
N LEU A 444 21.84 6.60 -1.46
CA LEU A 444 21.71 8.03 -1.70
C LEU A 444 22.67 8.85 -0.81
N ALA A 445 22.84 8.47 0.45
CA ALA A 445 23.78 9.12 1.36
C ALA A 445 25.24 8.97 0.91
N ALA A 446 25.60 7.88 0.26
CA ALA A 446 26.95 7.66 -0.26
C ALA A 446 27.29 8.51 -1.50
N ARG A 447 26.32 9.25 -2.08
CA ARG A 447 26.51 10.17 -3.21
C ARG A 447 26.91 11.58 -2.78
N THR A 448 26.63 11.95 -1.52
CA THR A 448 26.98 13.25 -0.93
C THR A 448 28.36 13.20 -0.31
#